data_9de7874ed5955b18f1c1a36635aceb39
#
_entry.id   9de7874ed5955b18f1c1a36635aceb39
#
_cell.length_a   1.000
_cell.length_b   1.000
_cell.length_c   1.000
_cell.angle_alpha   90.00
_cell.angle_beta   90.00
_cell.angle_gamma   90.00
#
_symmetry.space_group_name_H-M   'P 1'
#
loop_
_entity.id
_entity.type
_entity.pdbx_description
1 polymer ?
#
loop_
_entity_poly.entity_id
_entity_poly.type
_entity_poly.pdbx_seq_one_letter_code
_entity_poly.pdbx_strand_id
1 'polypeptide(L)'
;MTTSIKHNQCISLKERLSLVNKTPIFVFDLDDTLYSKQQVFLTALKKCYPTFTTDIDVYKVYQEKSEIAFELLTKGQIILEENHLSRVEGTLSALGLDSSRESVIRFKETYQYVMDHIELDKDWYHFFDKVSNHSTLVLLTNGPTSHQSKKITSLGLTKWFDASRIFISETTGVPKPQAEAFMNVERLFPDLNKNDFWMIGDDLVNDIEGAKHRNWNTIYFKFGEEDSTLTPKPISSPKELLLKLEKEALISR
;
A
#
# COMPACT_ATOMS: atom_id res chain seq x y z
N MET A 1 7.81 -35.15 47.99
CA MET A 1 6.69 -34.81 47.08
C MET A 1 6.32 -33.35 47.40
N THR A 2 6.85 -32.39 46.62
CA THR A 2 6.56 -30.97 46.82
C THR A 2 5.95 -30.46 45.51
N THR A 3 4.66 -30.29 45.53
CA THR A 3 3.83 -29.80 44.42
C THR A 3 4.06 -28.29 44.27
N SER A 4 4.68 -27.91 43.14
CA SER A 4 4.86 -26.52 42.73
C SER A 4 3.53 -25.94 42.25
N ILE A 5 2.95 -25.03 43.02
CA ILE A 5 1.77 -24.26 42.63
C ILE A 5 2.23 -23.17 41.66
N LYS A 6 1.81 -23.28 40.38
CA LYS A 6 1.98 -22.22 39.37
C LYS A 6 1.16 -21.00 39.80
N HIS A 7 1.85 -19.88 40.07
CA HIS A 7 1.22 -18.57 40.28
C HIS A 7 0.59 -18.13 38.94
N ASN A 8 -0.72 -18.25 38.84
CA ASN A 8 -1.52 -17.50 37.89
C ASN A 8 -1.48 -16.03 38.36
N GLN A 9 -0.68 -15.21 37.68
CA GLN A 9 -0.73 -13.75 37.86
C GLN A 9 -2.11 -13.27 37.44
N CYS A 10 -2.92 -12.91 38.44
CA CYS A 10 -4.22 -12.29 38.24
C CYS A 10 -3.95 -10.84 37.81
N ILE A 11 -4.12 -10.57 36.50
CA ILE A 11 -4.02 -9.20 35.97
C ILE A 11 -5.06 -8.34 36.70
N SER A 12 -4.63 -7.23 37.30
CA SER A 12 -5.49 -6.33 38.08
C SER A 12 -6.63 -5.75 37.22
N LEU A 13 -7.74 -5.38 37.87
CA LEU A 13 -8.87 -4.74 37.18
C LEU A 13 -8.44 -3.45 36.46
N LYS A 14 -7.45 -2.71 36.98
CA LYS A 14 -6.85 -1.52 36.34
C LYS A 14 -6.06 -1.90 35.09
N GLU A 15 -5.31 -3.00 35.09
CA GLU A 15 -4.59 -3.50 33.90
C GLU A 15 -5.56 -4.06 32.87
N ARG A 16 -6.65 -4.73 33.31
CA ARG A 16 -7.73 -5.14 32.38
C ARG A 16 -8.47 -3.95 31.77
N LEU A 17 -8.73 -2.89 32.53
CA LEU A 17 -9.35 -1.66 32.03
C LEU A 17 -8.39 -0.83 31.15
N SER A 18 -7.08 -0.89 31.38
CA SER A 18 -6.09 -0.25 30.49
C SER A 18 -5.88 -1.02 29.18
N LEU A 19 -6.17 -2.31 29.14
CA LEU A 19 -6.15 -3.15 27.94
C LEU A 19 -7.43 -2.99 27.08
N VAL A 20 -8.52 -2.49 27.68
CA VAL A 20 -9.85 -2.44 27.01
C VAL A 20 -10.06 -1.16 26.19
N ASN A 21 -9.19 -0.12 26.27
CA ASN A 21 -9.48 1.18 25.66
C ASN A 21 -8.34 1.81 24.83
N LYS A 22 -7.43 1.04 24.26
CA LYS A 22 -6.49 1.62 23.30
C LYS A 22 -7.00 1.41 21.89
N THR A 23 -7.48 2.48 21.29
CA THR A 23 -7.89 2.52 19.89
C THR A 23 -6.66 2.25 19.01
N PRO A 24 -6.62 1.17 18.22
CA PRO A 24 -5.48 0.87 17.36
C PRO A 24 -5.29 1.94 16.28
N ILE A 25 -4.05 2.19 15.91
CA ILE A 25 -3.68 3.07 14.81
C ILE A 25 -3.38 2.19 13.60
N PHE A 26 -4.25 2.23 12.60
CA PHE A 26 -4.00 1.56 11.33
C PHE A 26 -3.36 2.52 10.34
N VAL A 27 -2.15 2.21 9.92
CA VAL A 27 -1.35 2.98 8.99
C VAL A 27 -1.33 2.26 7.65
N PHE A 28 -1.89 2.86 6.63
CA PHE A 28 -1.99 2.27 5.30
C PHE A 28 -0.95 2.87 4.36
N ASP A 29 -0.33 2.01 3.56
CA ASP A 29 0.25 2.44 2.30
C ASP A 29 -0.86 2.72 1.27
N LEU A 30 -0.50 3.33 0.15
CA LEU A 30 -1.45 3.73 -0.90
C LEU A 30 -1.34 2.87 -2.15
N ASP A 31 -0.14 2.83 -2.76
CA ASP A 31 0.11 2.22 -4.06
C ASP A 31 0.17 0.69 -3.94
N ASP A 32 -0.60 -0.04 -4.77
CA ASP A 32 -0.77 -1.50 -4.69
C ASP A 32 -1.34 -2.04 -3.36
N THR A 33 -1.76 -1.13 -2.45
CA THR A 33 -2.47 -1.45 -1.21
C THR A 33 -3.95 -1.05 -1.28
N LEU A 34 -4.27 0.19 -1.64
CA LEU A 34 -5.66 0.67 -1.72
C LEU A 34 -6.24 0.62 -3.13
N TYR A 35 -5.40 0.50 -4.14
CA TYR A 35 -5.74 0.26 -5.53
C TYR A 35 -4.60 -0.51 -6.19
N SER A 36 -4.85 -1.15 -7.33
CA SER A 36 -3.83 -1.95 -8.03
C SER A 36 -3.27 -1.20 -9.24
N LYS A 37 -1.95 -0.93 -9.24
CA LYS A 37 -1.23 -0.42 -10.42
C LYS A 37 -1.32 -1.37 -11.60
N GLN A 38 -1.36 -2.68 -11.34
CA GLN A 38 -1.58 -3.68 -12.38
C GLN A 38 -2.92 -3.47 -13.09
N GLN A 39 -4.01 -3.24 -12.34
CA GLN A 39 -5.32 -3.00 -12.95
C GLN A 39 -5.35 -1.70 -13.76
N VAL A 40 -4.66 -0.66 -13.32
CA VAL A 40 -4.50 0.59 -14.07
C VAL A 40 -3.78 0.30 -15.40
N PHE A 41 -2.68 -0.44 -15.36
CA PHE A 41 -1.91 -0.81 -16.55
C PHE A 41 -2.75 -1.64 -17.53
N LEU A 42 -3.42 -2.70 -17.05
CA LEU A 42 -4.26 -3.56 -17.89
C LEU A 42 -5.43 -2.80 -18.51
N THR A 43 -6.02 -1.87 -17.76
CA THR A 43 -7.11 -1.02 -18.27
C THR A 43 -6.60 -0.08 -19.37
N ALA A 44 -5.43 0.53 -19.19
CA ALA A 44 -4.81 1.36 -20.21
C ALA A 44 -4.44 0.54 -21.47
N LEU A 45 -3.87 -0.64 -21.28
CA LEU A 45 -3.52 -1.55 -22.37
C LEU A 45 -4.75 -1.92 -23.19
N LYS A 46 -5.83 -2.30 -22.53
CA LYS A 46 -7.09 -2.66 -23.20
C LYS A 46 -7.73 -1.48 -23.95
N LYS A 47 -7.61 -0.27 -23.40
CA LYS A 47 -8.10 0.94 -24.09
C LYS A 47 -7.29 1.25 -25.35
N CYS A 48 -5.96 1.09 -25.31
CA CYS A 48 -5.08 1.35 -26.45
C CYS A 48 -5.11 0.22 -27.51
N TYR A 49 -5.27 -1.02 -27.05
CA TYR A 49 -5.19 -2.23 -27.89
C TYR A 49 -6.35 -3.19 -27.56
N PRO A 50 -7.60 -2.85 -27.94
CA PRO A 50 -8.81 -3.57 -27.49
C PRO A 50 -8.90 -5.02 -27.99
N THR A 51 -8.25 -5.33 -29.11
CA THR A 51 -8.22 -6.68 -29.70
C THR A 51 -6.99 -7.50 -29.33
N PHE A 52 -6.05 -6.91 -28.59
CA PHE A 52 -4.85 -7.62 -28.15
C PHE A 52 -5.20 -8.68 -27.10
N THR A 53 -4.74 -9.90 -27.38
CA THR A 53 -4.86 -11.05 -26.46
C THR A 53 -3.53 -11.80 -26.44
N THR A 54 -3.17 -12.31 -25.29
CA THR A 54 -1.93 -13.07 -25.09
C THR A 54 -2.02 -13.90 -23.81
N ASP A 55 -1.28 -15.01 -23.76
CA ASP A 55 -1.08 -15.81 -22.54
C ASP A 55 0.11 -15.32 -21.69
N ILE A 56 0.82 -14.29 -22.16
CA ILE A 56 1.95 -13.69 -21.44
C ILE A 56 1.41 -12.83 -20.30
N ASP A 57 2.05 -12.88 -19.14
CA ASP A 57 1.82 -11.91 -18.07
C ASP A 57 2.38 -10.54 -18.49
N VAL A 58 1.51 -9.73 -19.09
CA VAL A 58 1.88 -8.43 -19.65
C VAL A 58 2.32 -7.43 -18.59
N TYR A 59 1.81 -7.56 -17.36
CA TYR A 59 2.21 -6.65 -16.28
C TYR A 59 3.61 -6.98 -15.76
N LYS A 60 3.96 -8.25 -15.71
CA LYS A 60 5.32 -8.68 -15.39
C LYS A 60 6.32 -8.14 -16.40
N VAL A 61 5.99 -8.21 -17.71
CA VAL A 61 6.83 -7.59 -18.76
C VAL A 61 7.00 -6.08 -18.50
N TYR A 62 5.92 -5.38 -18.14
CA TYR A 62 6.00 -3.95 -17.81
C TYR A 62 6.89 -3.68 -16.58
N GLN A 63 6.81 -4.51 -15.55
CA GLN A 63 7.68 -4.40 -14.37
C GLN A 63 9.15 -4.58 -14.73
N GLU A 64 9.50 -5.63 -15.49
CA GLU A 64 10.87 -5.88 -15.95
C GLU A 64 11.42 -4.69 -16.77
N LYS A 65 10.63 -4.13 -17.68
CA LYS A 65 11.05 -2.93 -18.44
C LYS A 65 11.15 -1.67 -17.59
N SER A 66 10.31 -1.57 -16.55
CA SER A 66 10.36 -0.47 -15.59
C SER A 66 11.63 -0.53 -14.74
N GLU A 67 12.07 -1.72 -14.32
CA GLU A 67 13.33 -1.91 -13.59
C GLU A 67 14.53 -1.50 -14.44
N ILE A 68 14.58 -1.95 -15.70
CA ILE A 68 15.64 -1.57 -16.65
C ILE A 68 15.69 -0.05 -16.82
N ALA A 69 14.54 0.58 -17.07
CA ALA A 69 14.48 2.03 -17.26
C ALA A 69 14.88 2.80 -15.98
N PHE A 70 14.51 2.28 -14.81
CA PHE A 70 14.91 2.87 -13.52
C PHE A 70 16.41 2.75 -13.27
N GLU A 71 17.04 1.62 -13.65
CA GLU A 71 18.48 1.45 -13.57
C GLU A 71 19.23 2.46 -14.45
N LEU A 72 18.74 2.71 -15.67
CA LEU A 72 19.32 3.72 -16.56
C LEU A 72 19.18 5.14 -15.98
N LEU A 73 18.04 5.44 -15.37
CA LEU A 73 17.80 6.72 -14.70
C LEU A 73 18.75 6.93 -13.51
N THR A 74 18.93 5.92 -12.67
CA THR A 74 19.81 6.00 -11.49
C THR A 74 21.27 6.14 -11.85
N LYS A 75 21.67 5.59 -13.02
CA LYS A 75 23.01 5.78 -13.61
C LYS A 75 23.17 7.13 -14.30
N GLY A 76 22.16 7.97 -14.37
CA GLY A 76 22.18 9.25 -15.06
C GLY A 76 22.27 9.13 -16.59
N GLN A 77 21.94 7.96 -17.15
CA GLN A 77 21.98 7.71 -18.60
C GLN A 77 20.74 8.21 -19.35
N ILE A 78 19.63 8.37 -18.63
CA ILE A 78 18.38 8.94 -19.13
C ILE A 78 17.80 9.89 -18.09
N ILE A 79 16.94 10.83 -18.53
CA ILE A 79 16.17 11.72 -17.65
C ILE A 79 14.84 11.07 -17.25
N LEU A 80 14.15 11.65 -16.27
CA LEU A 80 12.89 11.11 -15.74
C LEU A 80 11.81 10.97 -16.82
N GLU A 81 11.72 11.92 -17.75
CA GLU A 81 10.75 11.84 -18.85
C GLU A 81 11.04 10.66 -19.78
N GLU A 82 12.30 10.44 -20.12
CA GLU A 82 12.75 9.30 -20.93
C GLU A 82 12.53 7.98 -20.19
N ASN A 83 12.72 7.93 -18.88
CA ASN A 83 12.38 6.76 -18.08
C ASN A 83 10.91 6.35 -18.25
N HIS A 84 9.99 7.31 -18.21
CA HIS A 84 8.56 7.02 -18.40
C HIS A 84 8.23 6.52 -19.82
N LEU A 85 8.91 7.00 -20.82
CA LEU A 85 8.70 6.58 -22.20
C LEU A 85 9.35 5.22 -22.48
N SER A 86 10.58 5.03 -22.04
CA SER A 86 11.37 3.80 -22.29
C SER A 86 10.72 2.56 -21.72
N ARG A 87 10.12 2.63 -20.52
CA ARG A 87 9.40 1.48 -19.95
C ARG A 87 8.18 1.10 -20.78
N VAL A 88 7.44 2.08 -21.31
CA VAL A 88 6.28 1.85 -22.17
C VAL A 88 6.74 1.29 -23.52
N GLU A 89 7.71 1.93 -24.17
CA GLU A 89 8.27 1.52 -25.46
C GLU A 89 8.81 0.08 -25.38
N GLY A 90 9.63 -0.22 -24.38
CA GLY A 90 10.18 -1.55 -24.16
C GLY A 90 9.09 -2.61 -23.92
N THR A 91 8.01 -2.24 -23.23
CA THR A 91 6.88 -3.15 -23.00
C THR A 91 6.10 -3.42 -24.27
N LEU A 92 5.68 -2.37 -24.99
CA LEU A 92 4.94 -2.52 -26.25
C LEU A 92 5.74 -3.33 -27.28
N SER A 93 7.03 -3.04 -27.41
CA SER A 93 7.94 -3.78 -28.30
C SER A 93 8.05 -5.26 -27.89
N ALA A 94 8.21 -5.57 -26.60
CA ALA A 94 8.31 -6.95 -26.12
C ALA A 94 7.02 -7.75 -26.32
N LEU A 95 5.86 -7.07 -26.34
CA LEU A 95 4.57 -7.66 -26.60
C LEU A 95 4.23 -7.75 -28.11
N GLY A 96 5.12 -7.30 -29.00
CA GLY A 96 4.88 -7.24 -30.44
C GLY A 96 3.83 -6.22 -30.87
N LEU A 97 3.57 -5.22 -30.02
CA LEU A 97 2.64 -4.13 -30.28
C LEU A 97 3.37 -2.95 -30.95
N ASP A 98 2.60 -2.06 -31.59
CA ASP A 98 3.16 -0.83 -32.14
C ASP A 98 3.80 0.01 -31.03
N SER A 99 5.13 0.13 -31.10
CA SER A 99 5.97 0.90 -30.19
C SER A 99 6.50 2.19 -30.81
N SER A 100 5.84 2.67 -31.88
CA SER A 100 6.13 3.98 -32.44
C SER A 100 6.00 5.08 -31.38
N ARG A 101 6.71 6.20 -31.57
CA ARG A 101 6.68 7.33 -30.65
C ARG A 101 5.25 7.81 -30.35
N GLU A 102 4.39 7.80 -31.36
CA GLU A 102 2.99 8.18 -31.23
C GLU A 102 2.22 7.19 -30.33
N SER A 103 2.39 5.89 -30.54
CA SER A 103 1.76 4.85 -29.73
C SER A 103 2.24 4.84 -28.28
N VAL A 104 3.52 5.09 -28.05
CA VAL A 104 4.10 5.24 -26.69
C VAL A 104 3.50 6.43 -25.97
N ILE A 105 3.40 7.59 -26.63
CA ILE A 105 2.79 8.81 -26.04
C ILE A 105 1.31 8.55 -25.74
N ARG A 106 0.55 8.00 -26.70
CA ARG A 106 -0.86 7.65 -26.53
C ARG A 106 -1.07 6.72 -25.33
N PHE A 107 -0.22 5.69 -25.19
CA PHE A 107 -0.30 4.78 -24.03
C PHE A 107 -0.02 5.51 -22.71
N LYS A 108 1.05 6.32 -22.66
CA LYS A 108 1.40 7.12 -21.46
C LYS A 108 0.24 8.02 -21.04
N GLU A 109 -0.37 8.73 -21.98
CA GLU A 109 -1.52 9.61 -21.74
C GLU A 109 -2.74 8.83 -21.25
N THR A 110 -3.02 7.67 -21.89
CA THR A 110 -4.12 6.80 -21.49
C THR A 110 -3.89 6.22 -20.09
N TYR A 111 -2.67 5.79 -19.79
CA TYR A 111 -2.30 5.32 -18.45
C TYR A 111 -2.51 6.41 -17.39
N GLN A 112 -2.04 7.64 -17.68
CA GLN A 112 -2.23 8.78 -16.79
C GLN A 112 -3.72 9.09 -16.60
N TYR A 113 -4.50 9.07 -17.69
CA TYR A 113 -5.95 9.26 -17.60
C TYR A 113 -6.60 8.21 -16.70
N VAL A 114 -6.27 6.92 -16.87
CA VAL A 114 -6.82 5.86 -16.01
C VAL A 114 -6.38 6.06 -14.56
N MET A 115 -5.12 6.43 -14.31
CA MET A 115 -4.60 6.72 -12.98
C MET A 115 -5.31 7.89 -12.30
N ASP A 116 -5.63 8.94 -13.05
CA ASP A 116 -6.35 10.11 -12.51
C ASP A 116 -7.85 9.82 -12.23
N HIS A 117 -8.37 8.67 -12.72
CA HIS A 117 -9.76 8.23 -12.56
C HIS A 117 -9.88 6.86 -11.86
N ILE A 118 -8.91 6.54 -11.01
CA ILE A 118 -9.03 5.34 -10.16
C ILE A 118 -10.16 5.52 -9.15
N GLU A 119 -10.85 4.42 -8.88
CA GLU A 119 -11.93 4.37 -7.92
C GLU A 119 -11.59 3.41 -6.78
N LEU A 120 -12.02 3.75 -5.58
CA LEU A 120 -11.87 2.86 -4.44
C LEU A 120 -12.84 1.67 -4.59
N ASP A 121 -12.30 0.46 -4.43
CA ASP A 121 -13.11 -0.75 -4.44
C ASP A 121 -14.19 -0.73 -3.35
N LYS A 122 -15.35 -1.32 -3.63
CA LYS A 122 -16.50 -1.35 -2.71
C LYS A 122 -16.18 -2.03 -1.39
N ASP A 123 -15.28 -3.02 -1.42
CA ASP A 123 -14.89 -3.74 -0.21
C ASP A 123 -13.98 -2.87 0.67
N TRP A 124 -13.11 -2.05 0.07
CA TRP A 124 -12.36 -1.02 0.80
C TRP A 124 -13.28 0.05 1.38
N TYR A 125 -14.28 0.49 0.60
CA TYR A 125 -15.26 1.46 1.07
C TYR A 125 -15.97 0.94 2.33
N HIS A 126 -16.50 -0.29 2.27
CA HIS A 126 -17.16 -0.95 3.41
C HIS A 126 -16.19 -1.14 4.59
N PHE A 127 -14.95 -1.54 4.31
CA PHE A 127 -13.91 -1.70 5.33
C PHE A 127 -13.68 -0.40 6.09
N PHE A 128 -13.44 0.71 5.40
CA PHE A 128 -13.18 1.99 6.04
C PHE A 128 -14.38 2.55 6.80
N ASP A 129 -15.59 2.41 6.27
CA ASP A 129 -16.81 2.84 6.98
C ASP A 129 -16.98 2.11 8.31
N LYS A 130 -16.58 0.83 8.39
CA LYS A 130 -16.65 0.06 9.63
C LYS A 130 -15.48 0.38 10.55
N VAL A 131 -14.26 0.34 10.04
CA VAL A 131 -13.03 0.42 10.85
C VAL A 131 -12.81 1.81 11.43
N SER A 132 -13.17 2.89 10.71
CA SER A 132 -13.01 4.27 11.18
C SER A 132 -13.80 4.61 12.44
N ASN A 133 -14.83 3.84 12.78
CA ASN A 133 -15.59 4.02 14.01
C ASN A 133 -14.89 3.45 15.26
N HIS A 134 -13.86 2.61 15.07
CA HIS A 134 -13.20 1.85 16.12
C HIS A 134 -11.68 2.05 16.18
N SER A 135 -11.13 2.82 15.24
CA SER A 135 -9.70 3.01 15.08
C SER A 135 -9.36 4.37 14.51
N THR A 136 -8.11 4.75 14.64
CA THR A 136 -7.57 5.90 13.92
C THR A 136 -6.87 5.45 12.65
N LEU A 137 -7.21 6.08 11.54
CA LEU A 137 -6.63 5.79 10.23
C LEU A 137 -5.57 6.83 9.88
N VAL A 138 -4.44 6.35 9.38
CA VAL A 138 -3.29 7.14 8.93
C VAL A 138 -2.87 6.65 7.55
N LEU A 139 -2.50 7.55 6.66
CA LEU A 139 -1.90 7.21 5.36
C LEU A 139 -0.41 7.57 5.39
N LEU A 140 0.44 6.62 5.02
CA LEU A 140 1.90 6.80 4.94
C LEU A 140 2.40 6.25 3.60
N THR A 141 2.68 7.15 2.65
CA THR A 141 2.98 6.77 1.26
C THR A 141 4.25 7.43 0.74
N ASN A 142 5.01 6.70 -0.08
CA ASN A 142 6.16 7.20 -0.80
C ASN A 142 5.74 7.77 -2.15
N GLY A 143 6.30 8.91 -2.54
CA GLY A 143 6.14 9.48 -3.87
C GLY A 143 6.03 11.00 -3.89
N PRO A 144 5.90 11.57 -5.12
CA PRO A 144 5.67 12.99 -5.32
C PRO A 144 4.31 13.43 -4.77
N THR A 145 4.29 14.56 -4.07
CA THR A 145 3.09 15.10 -3.43
C THR A 145 1.95 15.32 -4.43
N SER A 146 2.26 15.85 -5.61
CA SER A 146 1.28 16.10 -6.66
C SER A 146 0.59 14.82 -7.15
N HIS A 147 1.32 13.70 -7.25
CA HIS A 147 0.80 12.43 -7.69
C HIS A 147 -0.03 11.75 -6.59
N GLN A 148 0.50 11.70 -5.37
CA GLN A 148 -0.20 11.05 -4.26
C GLN A 148 -1.48 11.80 -3.88
N SER A 149 -1.45 13.14 -3.86
CA SER A 149 -2.64 13.95 -3.58
C SER A 149 -3.77 13.73 -4.60
N LYS A 150 -3.44 13.59 -5.89
CA LYS A 150 -4.44 13.26 -6.92
C LYS A 150 -5.08 11.91 -6.66
N LYS A 151 -4.29 10.87 -6.38
CA LYS A 151 -4.79 9.52 -6.08
C LYS A 151 -5.69 9.53 -4.83
N ILE A 152 -5.26 10.19 -3.76
CA ILE A 152 -6.05 10.35 -2.53
C ILE A 152 -7.41 10.98 -2.83
N THR A 153 -7.42 12.01 -3.68
CA THR A 153 -8.66 12.68 -4.11
C THR A 153 -9.52 11.77 -4.98
N SER A 154 -8.96 11.11 -5.98
CA SER A 154 -9.69 10.21 -6.89
C SER A 154 -10.31 9.03 -6.15
N LEU A 155 -9.59 8.46 -5.18
CA LEU A 155 -10.09 7.38 -4.32
C LEU A 155 -11.06 7.85 -3.22
N GLY A 156 -11.29 9.16 -3.08
CA GLY A 156 -12.18 9.72 -2.07
C GLY A 156 -11.73 9.47 -0.62
N LEU A 157 -10.44 9.26 -0.38
CA LEU A 157 -9.90 8.84 0.92
C LEU A 157 -10.04 9.90 2.02
N THR A 158 -10.20 11.17 1.66
CA THR A 158 -10.41 12.26 2.63
C THR A 158 -11.70 12.13 3.46
N LYS A 159 -12.58 11.19 3.08
CA LYS A 159 -13.73 10.80 3.90
C LYS A 159 -13.32 10.17 5.23
N TRP A 160 -12.22 9.40 5.26
CA TRP A 160 -11.81 8.63 6.43
C TRP A 160 -10.43 9.05 6.99
N PHE A 161 -9.58 9.60 6.12
CA PHE A 161 -8.23 10.05 6.49
C PHE A 161 -8.22 11.56 6.65
N ASP A 162 -8.06 12.02 7.89
CA ASP A 162 -7.86 13.43 8.18
C ASP A 162 -6.56 13.94 7.55
N ALA A 163 -6.57 15.16 7.02
CA ALA A 163 -5.41 15.74 6.33
C ALA A 163 -4.13 15.78 7.20
N SER A 164 -4.28 15.95 8.52
CA SER A 164 -3.17 15.93 9.47
C SER A 164 -2.56 14.54 9.68
N ARG A 165 -3.22 13.48 9.17
CA ARG A 165 -2.81 12.08 9.27
C ARG A 165 -2.41 11.49 7.92
N ILE A 166 -2.12 12.32 6.95
CA ILE A 166 -1.64 11.93 5.62
C ILE A 166 -0.18 12.35 5.50
N PHE A 167 0.71 11.36 5.40
CA PHE A 167 2.15 11.54 5.29
C PHE A 167 2.61 11.11 3.88
N ILE A 168 3.08 12.07 3.10
CA ILE A 168 3.66 11.84 1.77
C ILE A 168 5.16 12.10 1.87
N SER A 169 5.99 11.19 1.40
CA SER A 169 7.45 11.25 1.59
C SER A 169 8.10 12.51 1.04
N GLU A 170 7.64 13.05 -0.09
CA GLU A 170 8.15 14.31 -0.60
C GLU A 170 7.83 15.51 0.33
N THR A 171 6.63 15.52 0.92
CA THR A 171 6.22 16.58 1.87
C THR A 171 6.99 16.47 3.19
N THR A 172 7.20 15.25 3.68
CA THR A 172 7.90 15.02 4.96
C THR A 172 9.42 15.03 4.82
N GLY A 173 9.94 14.93 3.59
CA GLY A 173 11.37 14.81 3.29
C GLY A 173 11.96 13.43 3.57
N VAL A 174 11.15 12.44 4.02
CA VAL A 174 11.66 11.13 4.48
C VAL A 174 10.77 10.00 3.97
N PRO A 175 11.29 9.13 3.08
CA PRO A 175 10.55 7.96 2.58
C PRO A 175 10.66 6.76 3.54
N LYS A 176 9.68 5.87 3.50
CA LYS A 176 9.80 4.49 3.98
C LYS A 176 10.94 3.80 3.18
N PRO A 177 11.75 2.92 3.76
CA PRO A 177 11.68 2.34 5.10
C PRO A 177 12.46 3.13 6.17
N GLN A 178 12.85 4.38 5.93
CA GLN A 178 13.59 5.15 6.92
C GLN A 178 12.78 5.31 8.21
N ALA A 179 13.43 5.08 9.36
CA ALA A 179 12.79 5.09 10.67
C ALA A 179 12.03 6.40 10.94
N GLU A 180 12.55 7.52 10.48
CA GLU A 180 11.96 8.86 10.66
C GLU A 180 10.57 8.98 10.00
N ALA A 181 10.30 8.27 8.89
CA ALA A 181 8.97 8.25 8.26
C ALA A 181 7.90 7.72 9.23
N PHE A 182 8.21 6.65 9.94
CA PHE A 182 7.33 6.05 10.96
C PHE A 182 7.29 6.90 12.23
N MET A 183 8.41 7.51 12.63
CA MET A 183 8.48 8.42 13.77
C MET A 183 7.59 9.66 13.58
N ASN A 184 7.43 10.14 12.36
CA ASN A 184 6.51 11.24 12.06
C ASN A 184 5.07 10.88 12.42
N VAL A 185 4.65 9.63 12.17
CA VAL A 185 3.34 9.13 12.61
C VAL A 185 3.28 9.01 14.14
N GLU A 186 4.31 8.43 14.77
CA GLU A 186 4.37 8.26 16.23
C GLU A 186 4.21 9.57 16.99
N ARG A 187 4.78 10.66 16.48
CA ARG A 187 4.69 12.00 17.09
C ARG A 187 3.27 12.55 17.22
N LEU A 188 2.33 12.07 16.39
CA LEU A 188 0.91 12.41 16.55
C LEU A 188 0.27 11.71 17.75
N PHE A 189 0.88 10.66 18.26
CA PHE A 189 0.31 9.79 19.30
C PHE A 189 1.33 9.50 20.41
N PRO A 190 1.81 10.52 21.13
CA PRO A 190 2.94 10.39 22.07
C PRO A 190 2.65 9.45 23.25
N ASP A 191 1.38 9.25 23.58
CA ASP A 191 0.96 8.41 24.71
C ASP A 191 0.72 6.94 24.35
N LEU A 192 0.87 6.57 23.07
CA LEU A 192 0.68 5.21 22.59
C LEU A 192 1.98 4.41 22.59
N ASN A 193 1.86 3.09 22.78
CA ASN A 193 2.99 2.18 22.64
C ASN A 193 3.18 1.80 21.16
N LYS A 194 4.36 1.32 20.80
CA LYS A 194 4.66 0.87 19.44
C LYS A 194 3.73 -0.27 18.96
N ASN A 195 3.30 -1.13 19.87
CA ASN A 195 2.36 -2.23 19.58
C ASN A 195 0.92 -1.77 19.33
N ASP A 196 0.60 -0.49 19.54
CA ASP A 196 -0.70 0.08 19.22
C ASP A 196 -0.80 0.46 17.72
N PHE A 197 0.35 0.46 16.98
CA PHE A 197 0.44 0.78 15.56
C PHE A 197 0.46 -0.48 14.70
N TRP A 198 -0.24 -0.43 13.58
CA TRP A 198 -0.35 -1.50 12.59
C TRP A 198 -0.09 -0.95 11.19
N MET A 199 1.02 -1.35 10.57
CA MET A 199 1.30 -1.02 9.17
C MET A 199 0.64 -2.05 8.26
N ILE A 200 -0.13 -1.58 7.29
CA ILE A 200 -0.80 -2.37 6.26
C ILE A 200 -0.27 -1.90 4.92
N GLY A 201 0.42 -2.75 4.19
CA GLY A 201 1.04 -2.39 2.91
C GLY A 201 1.52 -3.61 2.13
N ASP A 202 1.89 -3.38 0.86
CA ASP A 202 2.28 -4.42 -0.10
C ASP A 202 3.79 -4.59 -0.24
N ASP A 203 4.58 -3.63 0.21
CA ASP A 203 6.04 -3.66 0.08
C ASP A 203 6.70 -4.28 1.32
N LEU A 204 7.33 -5.45 1.13
CA LEU A 204 8.01 -6.17 2.23
C LEU A 204 9.12 -5.36 2.89
N VAL A 205 9.87 -4.56 2.11
CA VAL A 205 11.00 -3.77 2.62
C VAL A 205 10.51 -2.44 3.20
N ASN A 206 9.76 -1.69 2.39
CA ASN A 206 9.36 -0.33 2.76
C ASN A 206 8.32 -0.30 3.87
N ASP A 207 7.32 -1.18 3.81
CA ASP A 207 6.21 -1.18 4.76
C ASP A 207 6.46 -2.15 5.91
N ILE A 208 6.66 -3.43 5.58
CA ILE A 208 6.64 -4.50 6.58
C ILE A 208 7.91 -4.49 7.43
N GLU A 209 9.09 -4.52 6.82
CA GLU A 209 10.35 -4.48 7.58
C GLU A 209 10.59 -3.12 8.21
N GLY A 210 10.29 -2.02 7.47
CA GLY A 210 10.40 -0.67 8.00
C GLY A 210 9.59 -0.49 9.30
N ALA A 211 8.35 -0.95 9.33
CA ALA A 211 7.49 -0.90 10.51
C ALA A 211 7.97 -1.84 11.62
N LYS A 212 8.42 -3.07 11.29
CA LYS A 212 8.99 -4.00 12.27
C LYS A 212 10.21 -3.45 12.98
N HIS A 213 11.08 -2.72 12.29
CA HIS A 213 12.22 -2.04 12.91
C HIS A 213 11.81 -0.98 13.92
N ARG A 214 10.55 -0.51 13.86
CA ARG A 214 9.93 0.37 14.87
C ARG A 214 9.17 -0.39 15.94
N ASN A 215 9.18 -1.72 15.93
CA ASN A 215 8.36 -2.60 16.79
C ASN A 215 6.85 -2.38 16.60
N TRP A 216 6.42 -2.01 15.39
CA TRP A 216 5.00 -1.97 15.03
C TRP A 216 4.51 -3.37 14.65
N ASN A 217 3.21 -3.59 14.76
CA ASN A 217 2.56 -4.72 14.13
C ASN A 217 2.47 -4.48 12.61
N THR A 218 2.41 -5.57 11.85
CA THR A 218 2.37 -5.48 10.39
C THR A 218 1.38 -6.45 9.79
N ILE A 219 0.71 -6.02 8.74
CA ILE A 219 -0.12 -6.86 7.89
C ILE A 219 0.37 -6.69 6.46
N TYR A 220 0.92 -7.76 5.90
CA TYR A 220 1.29 -7.80 4.49
C TYR A 220 0.03 -7.97 3.66
N PHE A 221 -0.25 -7.00 2.79
CA PHE A 221 -1.42 -6.97 1.93
C PHE A 221 -0.98 -7.03 0.46
N LYS A 222 -1.63 -7.87 -0.36
CA LYS A 222 -1.31 -7.94 -1.79
C LYS A 222 -2.53 -8.38 -2.58
N PHE A 223 -2.99 -7.56 -3.52
CA PHE A 223 -4.16 -7.86 -4.32
C PHE A 223 -4.04 -9.17 -5.08
N GLY A 224 -5.05 -10.05 -4.94
CA GLY A 224 -5.26 -11.20 -5.82
C GLY A 224 -4.20 -12.30 -5.75
N GLU A 225 -3.18 -12.19 -4.92
CA GLU A 225 -2.18 -13.23 -4.78
C GLU A 225 -2.56 -14.23 -3.68
N GLU A 226 -2.95 -15.43 -4.09
CA GLU A 226 -3.04 -16.61 -3.22
C GLU A 226 -1.73 -17.44 -3.23
N ASP A 227 -0.59 -16.82 -3.45
CA ASP A 227 0.68 -17.53 -3.43
C ASP A 227 1.00 -17.99 -2.01
N SER A 228 0.76 -19.28 -1.76
CA SER A 228 1.03 -19.92 -0.48
C SER A 228 2.52 -20.05 -0.15
N THR A 229 3.41 -19.75 -1.09
CA THR A 229 4.88 -19.83 -0.91
C THR A 229 5.45 -18.56 -0.31
N LEU A 230 4.72 -17.44 -0.36
CA LEU A 230 5.17 -16.16 0.20
C LEU A 230 5.20 -16.19 1.74
N THR A 231 6.27 -15.63 2.30
CA THR A 231 6.43 -15.48 3.75
C THR A 231 6.84 -14.05 4.08
N PRO A 232 6.04 -13.30 4.87
CA PRO A 232 4.73 -13.69 5.43
C PRO A 232 3.66 -13.88 4.36
N LYS A 233 2.67 -14.75 4.62
CA LYS A 233 1.52 -14.91 3.72
C LYS A 233 0.74 -13.61 3.64
N PRO A 234 0.49 -13.06 2.43
CA PRO A 234 -0.29 -11.83 2.28
C PRO A 234 -1.78 -12.05 2.57
N ILE A 235 -2.44 -10.99 2.98
CA ILE A 235 -3.90 -10.84 2.91
C ILE A 235 -4.21 -10.30 1.51
N SER A 236 -5.20 -10.87 0.85
CA SER A 236 -5.46 -10.60 -0.57
C SER A 236 -6.69 -9.71 -0.83
N SER A 237 -7.49 -9.43 0.19
CA SER A 237 -8.69 -8.62 0.04
C SER A 237 -9.05 -7.83 1.30
N PRO A 238 -9.77 -6.69 1.17
CA PRO A 238 -10.29 -5.93 2.30
C PRO A 238 -11.22 -6.73 3.20
N LYS A 239 -11.99 -7.68 2.65
CA LYS A 239 -12.85 -8.59 3.42
C LYS A 239 -12.05 -9.51 4.32
N GLU A 240 -10.97 -10.11 3.79
CA GLU A 240 -10.08 -10.95 4.57
C GLU A 240 -9.40 -10.15 5.69
N LEU A 241 -8.96 -8.93 5.37
CA LEU A 241 -8.40 -8.00 6.35
C LEU A 241 -9.40 -7.70 7.46
N LEU A 242 -10.64 -7.36 7.11
CA LEU A 242 -11.69 -7.07 8.09
C LEU A 242 -11.92 -8.26 9.04
N LEU A 243 -12.06 -9.46 8.50
CA LEU A 243 -12.23 -10.69 9.28
C LEU A 243 -11.05 -10.97 10.22
N LYS A 244 -9.83 -10.67 9.77
CA LYS A 244 -8.63 -10.77 10.61
C LYS A 244 -8.70 -9.80 11.78
N LEU A 245 -9.01 -8.53 11.56
CA LEU A 245 -9.08 -7.52 12.61
C LEU A 245 -10.16 -7.84 13.64
N GLU A 246 -11.33 -8.34 13.20
CA GLU A 246 -12.40 -8.81 14.09
C GLU A 246 -12.00 -10.03 14.92
N LYS A 247 -11.30 -10.99 14.29
CA LYS A 247 -10.83 -12.21 14.97
C LYS A 247 -9.77 -11.89 16.02
N GLU A 248 -8.92 -10.93 15.77
CA GLU A 248 -7.90 -10.47 16.72
C GLU A 248 -8.44 -9.48 17.76
N ALA A 249 -9.75 -9.20 17.72
CA ALA A 249 -10.44 -8.26 18.61
C ALA A 249 -9.86 -6.83 18.58
N LEU A 250 -9.29 -6.44 17.44
CA LEU A 250 -8.78 -5.10 17.20
C LEU A 250 -9.89 -4.11 16.87
N ILE A 251 -11.02 -4.61 16.38
CA ILE A 251 -12.25 -3.86 16.13
C ILE A 251 -13.46 -4.66 16.61
N SER A 252 -14.57 -3.99 16.90
CA SER A 252 -15.84 -4.65 17.25
C SER A 252 -16.48 -5.33 16.03
N ARG A 253 -17.14 -6.46 16.26
CA ARG A 253 -17.91 -7.18 15.24
C ARG A 253 -19.15 -6.40 14.80
#